data_fb6bf6b163953ad6707ac0c6ec391ec9
#
_entry.id   fb6bf6b163953ad6707ac0c6ec391ec9
#
_cell.length_a   1.000
_cell.length_b   1.000
_cell.length_c   1.000
_cell.angle_alpha   90.00
_cell.angle_beta   90.00
_cell.angle_gamma   90.00
#
_symmetry.space_group_name_H-M   'P 1'
#
loop_
_entity.id
_entity.type
_entity.pdbx_description
1 polymer ?
#
loop_
_entity_poly.entity_id
_entity_poly.type
_entity_poly.pdbx_seq_one_letter_code
_entity_poly.pdbx_strand_id
1 'polypeptide(L)'
;MYVDWEYYKIFYYVAKYQNFTKAARVLGNNQPNITHSMNRLESQLNCVLFIRSNRGVTLTPEGELLYSRIASAAVQIQDAEEELSASATLEHGAISISATETALNIYLSEKLRAFHTEYPGIRLRISNHSTPQAVQAVKNGEVDFAVISTPAEIESGLKMVELKPFYEVLVGGKTFTALASQNLTLKELGNYPLISLSDESMTRSFYRQFFLEHDAVLKPDTEAATTDQMLTLVKSELGLAFVPEPMAKDSLERGEIVQLHLQEIIPTRSICLVYDHHRPLNTAARKFQQLLTASDHKC
;
A
#
# COMPACT_ATOMS: atom_id res chain seq x y z
N MET A 1 30.85 14.52 -14.20
CA MET A 1 30.00 14.86 -15.36
C MET A 1 28.76 15.53 -14.78
N TYR A 2 28.46 16.76 -15.17
CA TYR A 2 27.32 17.49 -14.61
C TYR A 2 26.16 17.40 -15.63
N VAL A 3 25.11 16.69 -15.27
CA VAL A 3 23.87 16.60 -16.07
C VAL A 3 22.94 17.71 -15.61
N ASP A 4 22.33 18.45 -16.52
CA ASP A 4 21.37 19.49 -16.20
C ASP A 4 20.13 18.89 -15.50
N TRP A 5 19.71 19.52 -14.42
CA TRP A 5 18.53 19.11 -13.66
C TRP A 5 17.24 19.07 -14.50
N GLU A 6 17.12 19.93 -15.50
CA GLU A 6 15.96 19.96 -16.40
C GLU A 6 15.78 18.63 -17.15
N TYR A 7 16.88 17.91 -17.49
CA TYR A 7 16.78 16.60 -18.12
C TYR A 7 16.20 15.54 -17.18
N TYR A 8 16.54 15.58 -15.89
CA TYR A 8 15.94 14.69 -14.89
C TYR A 8 14.46 14.98 -14.67
N LYS A 9 14.05 16.25 -14.66
CA LYS A 9 12.66 16.65 -14.59
C LYS A 9 11.87 16.13 -15.80
N ILE A 10 12.39 16.31 -17.00
CA ILE A 10 11.77 15.78 -18.21
C ILE A 10 11.68 14.25 -18.16
N PHE A 11 12.76 13.58 -17.76
CA PHE A 11 12.80 12.12 -17.58
C PHE A 11 11.71 11.65 -16.62
N TYR A 12 11.55 12.29 -15.47
CA TYR A 12 10.50 11.98 -14.51
C TYR A 12 9.11 11.99 -15.13
N TYR A 13 8.77 13.04 -15.88
CA TYR A 13 7.45 13.14 -16.50
C TYR A 13 7.23 12.14 -17.63
N VAL A 14 8.27 11.86 -18.45
CA VAL A 14 8.18 10.83 -19.50
C VAL A 14 7.97 9.44 -18.89
N ALA A 15 8.73 9.10 -17.86
CA ALA A 15 8.61 7.85 -17.14
C ALA A 15 7.23 7.69 -16.46
N LYS A 16 6.77 8.74 -15.75
CA LYS A 16 5.48 8.77 -15.05
C LYS A 16 4.29 8.55 -15.98
N TYR A 17 4.32 9.17 -17.17
CA TYR A 17 3.20 9.06 -18.12
C TYR A 17 3.39 7.98 -19.17
N GLN A 18 4.57 7.38 -19.26
CA GLN A 18 4.94 6.41 -20.28
C GLN A 18 4.62 6.89 -21.72
N ASN A 19 4.68 8.22 -21.91
CA ASN A 19 4.26 8.87 -23.14
C ASN A 19 4.94 10.23 -23.34
N PHE A 20 5.77 10.37 -24.38
CA PHE A 20 6.49 11.60 -24.71
C PHE A 20 5.56 12.78 -25.01
N THR A 21 4.48 12.55 -25.74
CA THR A 21 3.52 13.61 -26.12
C THR A 21 2.76 14.13 -24.90
N LYS A 22 2.35 13.24 -24.00
CA LYS A 22 1.66 13.61 -22.76
C LYS A 22 2.60 14.38 -21.83
N ALA A 23 3.85 13.91 -21.69
CA ALA A 23 4.88 14.61 -20.93
C ALA A 23 5.15 16.02 -21.48
N ALA A 24 5.30 16.14 -22.81
CA ALA A 24 5.49 17.42 -23.48
C ALA A 24 4.36 18.42 -23.16
N ARG A 25 3.11 17.97 -23.26
CA ARG A 25 1.94 18.81 -22.93
C ARG A 25 1.97 19.32 -21.48
N VAL A 26 2.28 18.44 -20.54
CA VAL A 26 2.31 18.79 -19.10
C VAL A 26 3.44 19.78 -18.81
N LEU A 27 4.59 19.64 -19.50
CA LEU A 27 5.75 20.51 -19.34
C LEU A 27 5.66 21.81 -20.16
N GLY A 28 4.57 22.06 -20.90
CA GLY A 28 4.43 23.23 -21.76
C GLY A 28 5.46 23.25 -22.89
N ASN A 29 5.89 22.08 -23.37
CA ASN A 29 6.95 21.91 -24.35
C ASN A 29 6.44 21.11 -25.59
N ASN A 30 7.25 20.96 -26.62
CA ASN A 30 6.94 20.12 -27.77
C ASN A 30 7.65 18.76 -27.68
N GLN A 31 7.04 17.73 -28.29
CA GLN A 31 7.57 16.36 -28.27
C GLN A 31 9.01 16.23 -28.85
N PRO A 32 9.41 16.90 -29.96
CA PRO A 32 10.77 16.83 -30.46
C PRO A 32 11.80 17.28 -29.43
N ASN A 33 11.55 18.36 -28.69
CA ASN A 33 12.44 18.84 -27.65
C ASN A 33 12.57 17.85 -26.50
N ILE A 34 11.44 17.26 -26.04
CA ILE A 34 11.46 16.22 -25.01
C ILE A 34 12.28 15.01 -25.47
N THR A 35 12.09 14.58 -26.72
CA THR A 35 12.86 13.48 -27.31
C THR A 35 14.35 13.78 -27.37
N HIS A 36 14.71 14.99 -27.80
CA HIS A 36 16.11 15.43 -27.86
C HIS A 36 16.74 15.45 -26.47
N SER A 37 16.03 15.99 -25.46
CA SER A 37 16.49 16.04 -24.07
C SER A 37 16.73 14.64 -23.50
N MET A 38 15.85 13.67 -23.79
CA MET A 38 16.03 12.29 -23.32
C MET A 38 17.21 11.60 -24.00
N ASN A 39 17.37 11.76 -25.31
CA ASN A 39 18.54 11.22 -26.02
C ASN A 39 19.86 11.82 -25.47
N ARG A 40 19.86 13.09 -25.10
CA ARG A 40 21.00 13.76 -24.51
C ARG A 40 21.31 13.25 -23.10
N LEU A 41 20.26 13.02 -22.27
CA LEU A 41 20.39 12.42 -20.95
C LEU A 41 20.97 11.00 -21.05
N GLU A 42 20.44 10.15 -21.92
CA GLU A 42 20.92 8.79 -22.16
C GLU A 42 22.39 8.79 -22.62
N SER A 43 22.76 9.73 -23.53
CA SER A 43 24.12 9.90 -23.96
C SER A 43 25.07 10.36 -22.84
N GLN A 44 24.63 11.29 -21.98
CA GLN A 44 25.45 11.79 -20.87
C GLN A 44 25.63 10.74 -19.77
N LEU A 45 24.63 9.90 -19.53
CA LEU A 45 24.67 8.80 -18.54
C LEU A 45 25.28 7.53 -19.12
N ASN A 46 25.52 7.50 -20.45
CA ASN A 46 26.01 6.34 -21.19
C ASN A 46 25.19 5.07 -20.96
N CYS A 47 23.87 5.22 -20.88
CA CYS A 47 22.91 4.12 -20.75
C CYS A 47 21.59 4.44 -21.44
N VAL A 48 20.85 3.40 -21.82
CA VAL A 48 19.49 3.53 -22.38
C VAL A 48 18.50 3.47 -21.21
N LEU A 49 17.61 4.45 -21.14
CA LEU A 49 16.63 4.57 -20.07
C LEU A 49 15.22 4.14 -20.50
N PHE A 50 14.94 4.17 -21.82
CA PHE A 50 13.63 3.91 -22.37
C PHE A 50 13.64 2.86 -23.48
N ILE A 51 12.70 1.93 -23.43
CA ILE A 51 12.33 1.06 -24.54
C ILE A 51 11.16 1.71 -25.27
N ARG A 52 11.35 2.09 -26.54
CA ARG A 52 10.34 2.74 -27.36
C ARG A 52 9.67 1.72 -28.28
N SER A 53 8.35 1.68 -28.28
CA SER A 53 7.55 0.79 -29.14
C SER A 53 6.36 1.54 -29.76
N ASN A 54 5.71 0.93 -30.75
CA ASN A 54 4.47 1.48 -31.32
C ASN A 54 3.30 1.56 -30.32
N ARG A 55 3.42 0.92 -29.15
CA ARG A 55 2.41 0.90 -28.09
C ARG A 55 2.71 1.90 -26.96
N GLY A 56 3.84 2.59 -27.02
CA GLY A 56 4.26 3.54 -25.98
C GLY A 56 5.73 3.38 -25.58
N VAL A 57 6.04 3.82 -24.38
CA VAL A 57 7.38 3.87 -23.82
C VAL A 57 7.37 3.15 -22.48
N THR A 58 8.34 2.25 -22.27
CA THR A 58 8.59 1.58 -20.99
C THR A 58 10.01 1.88 -20.53
N LEU A 59 10.30 1.73 -19.25
CA LEU A 59 11.63 1.90 -18.71
C LEU A 59 12.49 0.64 -18.94
N THR A 60 13.81 0.84 -19.07
CA THR A 60 14.80 -0.21 -18.91
C THR A 60 15.08 -0.44 -17.42
N PRO A 61 15.81 -1.51 -17.01
CA PRO A 61 16.24 -1.66 -15.60
C PRO A 61 17.01 -0.44 -15.06
N GLU A 62 17.87 0.17 -15.89
CA GLU A 62 18.58 1.40 -15.56
C GLU A 62 17.62 2.60 -15.43
N GLY A 63 16.62 2.64 -16.31
CA GLY A 63 15.53 3.63 -16.25
C GLY A 63 14.70 3.49 -14.98
N GLU A 64 14.36 2.28 -14.55
CA GLU A 64 13.61 2.03 -13.30
C GLU A 64 14.43 2.45 -12.09
N LEU A 65 15.74 2.12 -12.06
CA LEU A 65 16.63 2.55 -11.00
C LEU A 65 16.70 4.08 -10.92
N LEU A 66 16.87 4.76 -12.05
CA LEU A 66 16.92 6.22 -12.08
C LEU A 66 15.56 6.82 -11.68
N TYR A 67 14.46 6.25 -12.18
CA TYR A 67 13.10 6.74 -11.87
C TYR A 67 12.80 6.69 -10.39
N SER A 68 13.12 5.60 -9.70
CA SER A 68 12.89 5.48 -8.26
C SER A 68 13.59 6.59 -7.45
N ARG A 69 14.81 6.98 -7.87
CA ARG A 69 15.57 8.06 -7.21
C ARG A 69 15.04 9.46 -7.55
N ILE A 70 14.73 9.69 -8.83
CA ILE A 70 14.22 10.98 -9.28
C ILE A 70 12.79 11.22 -8.79
N ALA A 71 11.92 10.21 -8.75
CA ALA A 71 10.57 10.33 -8.22
C ALA A 71 10.58 10.79 -6.75
N SER A 72 11.45 10.19 -5.94
CA SER A 72 11.65 10.62 -4.55
C SER A 72 12.10 12.08 -4.46
N ALA A 73 13.11 12.48 -5.23
CA ALA A 73 13.61 13.86 -5.23
C ALA A 73 12.54 14.86 -5.70
N ALA A 74 11.75 14.50 -6.71
CA ALA A 74 10.68 15.36 -7.24
C ALA A 74 9.57 15.62 -6.19
N VAL A 75 9.20 14.59 -5.42
CA VAL A 75 8.24 14.74 -4.32
C VAL A 75 8.81 15.66 -3.24
N GLN A 76 10.06 15.47 -2.83
CA GLN A 76 10.70 16.29 -1.81
C GLN A 76 10.81 17.77 -2.21
N ILE A 77 11.12 18.04 -3.48
CA ILE A 77 11.18 19.42 -4.00
C ILE A 77 9.78 20.04 -3.99
N GLN A 78 8.77 19.30 -4.45
CA GLN A 78 7.39 19.80 -4.47
C GLN A 78 6.88 20.08 -3.05
N ASP A 79 7.15 19.18 -2.10
CA ASP A 79 6.75 19.37 -0.70
C ASP A 79 7.45 20.59 -0.08
N ALA A 80 8.74 20.81 -0.40
CA ALA A 80 9.46 22.01 0.06
C ALA A 80 8.91 23.31 -0.57
N GLU A 81 8.54 23.30 -1.85
CA GLU A 81 7.89 24.45 -2.50
C GLU A 81 6.50 24.72 -1.89
N GLU A 82 5.72 23.69 -1.59
CA GLU A 82 4.43 23.80 -0.91
C GLU A 82 4.61 24.34 0.53
N GLU A 83 5.63 23.90 1.28
CA GLU A 83 5.97 24.43 2.62
C GLU A 83 6.40 25.90 2.61
N LEU A 84 7.21 26.29 1.65
CA LEU A 84 7.65 27.69 1.48
C LEU A 84 6.51 28.62 1.06
N SER A 85 5.56 28.11 0.31
CA SER A 85 4.37 28.87 -0.12
C SER A 85 3.28 28.93 0.96
N ALA A 86 3.27 27.95 1.87
CA ALA A 86 2.37 27.92 3.00
C ALA A 86 2.99 28.74 4.15
N SER A 87 2.36 29.83 4.54
CA SER A 87 2.59 30.44 5.86
C SER A 87 2.51 29.33 6.92
N ALA A 88 3.18 29.52 8.07
CA ALA A 88 3.30 28.52 9.17
C ALA A 88 1.97 28.03 9.80
N THR A 89 0.84 28.29 9.17
CA THR A 89 -0.50 27.83 9.50
C THR A 89 -0.79 26.55 8.70
N LEU A 90 -1.33 25.52 9.34
CA LEU A 90 -1.79 24.26 8.72
C LEU A 90 -2.98 24.47 7.75
N GLU A 91 -3.01 25.60 7.06
CA GLU A 91 -4.06 25.96 6.08
C GLU A 91 -3.83 25.31 4.73
N HIS A 92 -2.58 25.00 4.41
CA HIS A 92 -2.18 24.38 3.13
C HIS A 92 -1.05 23.38 3.37
N GLY A 93 -0.89 22.43 2.45
CA GLY A 93 0.15 21.41 2.47
C GLY A 93 -0.33 20.09 1.89
N ALA A 94 0.55 19.09 1.88
CA ALA A 94 0.19 17.75 1.43
C ALA A 94 0.79 16.70 2.37
N ILE A 95 0.11 15.56 2.48
CA ILE A 95 0.59 14.36 3.15
C ILE A 95 0.49 13.21 2.15
N SER A 96 1.58 12.49 1.97
CA SER A 96 1.66 11.31 1.11
C SER A 96 1.75 10.04 1.95
N ILE A 97 0.77 9.16 1.82
CA ILE A 97 0.62 7.95 2.63
C ILE A 97 0.53 6.74 1.72
N SER A 98 1.33 5.72 1.99
CA SER A 98 1.12 4.39 1.45
C SER A 98 0.36 3.54 2.47
N ALA A 99 -0.70 2.86 2.06
CA ALA A 99 -1.48 2.03 2.97
C ALA A 99 -1.79 0.67 2.36
N THR A 100 -1.77 -0.38 3.18
CA THR A 100 -2.42 -1.63 2.80
C THR A 100 -3.94 -1.44 2.90
N GLU A 101 -4.71 -2.16 2.09
CA GLU A 101 -6.18 -2.11 2.13
C GLU A 101 -6.73 -2.40 3.53
N THR A 102 -6.20 -3.42 4.18
CA THR A 102 -6.57 -3.78 5.57
C THR A 102 -6.33 -2.61 6.53
N ALA A 103 -5.16 -1.97 6.45
CA ALA A 103 -4.83 -0.84 7.31
C ALA A 103 -5.72 0.38 7.04
N LEU A 104 -6.04 0.64 5.77
CA LEU A 104 -6.95 1.71 5.38
C LEU A 104 -8.35 1.50 5.98
N ASN A 105 -8.91 0.29 5.81
CA ASN A 105 -10.28 -0.01 6.22
C ASN A 105 -10.44 -0.11 7.74
N ILE A 106 -9.47 -0.72 8.44
CA ILE A 106 -9.60 -1.00 9.89
C ILE A 106 -9.26 0.21 10.76
N TYR A 107 -8.36 1.08 10.30
CA TYR A 107 -7.78 2.11 11.16
C TYR A 107 -7.64 3.48 10.50
N LEU A 108 -7.03 3.55 9.31
CA LEU A 108 -6.57 4.81 8.75
C LEU A 108 -7.74 5.71 8.30
N SER A 109 -8.81 5.13 7.75
CA SER A 109 -9.96 5.89 7.22
C SER A 109 -10.63 6.79 8.26
N GLU A 110 -10.78 6.32 9.50
CA GLU A 110 -11.33 7.10 10.60
C GLU A 110 -10.40 8.26 11.01
N LYS A 111 -9.09 7.99 11.11
CA LYS A 111 -8.07 9.00 11.42
C LYS A 111 -7.96 10.06 10.33
N LEU A 112 -8.03 9.64 9.06
CA LEU A 112 -8.06 10.57 7.91
C LEU A 112 -9.28 11.49 7.96
N ARG A 113 -10.47 10.94 8.27
CA ARG A 113 -11.69 11.74 8.41
C ARG A 113 -11.54 12.78 9.51
N ALA A 114 -11.07 12.39 10.69
CA ALA A 114 -10.86 13.29 11.82
C ALA A 114 -9.87 14.41 11.45
N PHE A 115 -8.75 14.05 10.85
CA PHE A 115 -7.72 15.00 10.43
C PHE A 115 -8.22 15.97 9.35
N HIS A 116 -8.91 15.46 8.32
CA HIS A 116 -9.42 16.30 7.25
C HIS A 116 -10.53 17.27 7.73
N THR A 117 -11.30 16.87 8.74
CA THR A 117 -12.29 17.77 9.37
C THR A 117 -11.61 18.93 10.11
N GLU A 118 -10.48 18.65 10.78
CA GLU A 118 -9.72 19.67 11.53
C GLU A 118 -8.85 20.55 10.60
N TYR A 119 -8.31 19.95 9.52
CA TYR A 119 -7.38 20.60 8.58
C TYR A 119 -7.84 20.41 7.11
N PRO A 120 -8.96 21.04 6.69
CA PRO A 120 -9.56 20.82 5.37
C PRO A 120 -8.69 21.32 4.20
N GLY A 121 -7.74 22.21 4.43
CA GLY A 121 -6.80 22.72 3.43
C GLY A 121 -5.64 21.78 3.13
N ILE A 122 -5.42 20.74 3.95
CA ILE A 122 -4.34 19.78 3.73
C ILE A 122 -4.76 18.74 2.69
N ARG A 123 -3.94 18.58 1.65
CA ARG A 123 -4.16 17.58 0.60
C ARG A 123 -3.66 16.21 1.07
N LEU A 124 -4.52 15.19 0.99
CA LEU A 124 -4.18 13.80 1.31
C LEU A 124 -3.94 13.03 0.02
N ARG A 125 -2.74 12.47 -0.13
CA ARG A 125 -2.36 11.56 -1.23
C ARG A 125 -2.21 10.17 -0.67
N ILE A 126 -3.12 9.27 -1.00
CA ILE A 126 -3.14 7.90 -0.48
C ILE A 126 -2.94 6.95 -1.63
N SER A 127 -1.94 6.08 -1.51
CA SER A 127 -1.68 4.98 -2.45
C SER A 127 -1.96 3.65 -1.78
N ASN A 128 -2.60 2.73 -2.52
CA ASN A 128 -2.80 1.36 -2.07
C ASN A 128 -1.64 0.49 -2.56
N HIS A 129 -0.94 -0.15 -1.62
CA HIS A 129 0.21 -1.01 -1.90
C HIS A 129 0.18 -2.25 -1.01
N SER A 130 0.84 -3.33 -1.46
CA SER A 130 1.18 -4.45 -0.58
C SER A 130 2.17 -4.00 0.51
N THR A 131 2.27 -4.76 1.61
CA THR A 131 3.21 -4.42 2.71
C THR A 131 4.65 -4.18 2.23
N PRO A 132 5.28 -5.05 1.40
CA PRO A 132 6.63 -4.79 0.90
C PRO A 132 6.73 -3.52 0.04
N GLN A 133 5.75 -3.28 -0.83
CA GLN A 133 5.72 -2.09 -1.67
C GLN A 133 5.55 -0.81 -0.85
N ALA A 134 4.71 -0.84 0.18
CA ALA A 134 4.51 0.29 1.07
C ALA A 134 5.78 0.64 1.87
N VAL A 135 6.48 -0.36 2.39
CA VAL A 135 7.78 -0.20 3.07
C VAL A 135 8.82 0.36 2.11
N GLN A 136 8.88 -0.15 0.88
CA GLN A 136 9.81 0.34 -0.14
C GLN A 136 9.52 1.79 -0.55
N ALA A 137 8.25 2.18 -0.65
CA ALA A 137 7.86 3.57 -0.94
C ALA A 137 8.36 4.55 0.14
N VAL A 138 8.30 4.16 1.42
CA VAL A 138 8.89 4.96 2.51
C VAL A 138 10.40 5.05 2.36
N LYS A 139 11.08 3.93 2.12
CA LYS A 139 12.53 3.89 1.95
C LYS A 139 13.00 4.76 0.78
N ASN A 140 12.28 4.74 -0.32
CA ASN A 140 12.57 5.56 -1.49
C ASN A 140 12.19 7.04 -1.30
N GLY A 141 11.40 7.37 -0.27
CA GLY A 141 10.88 8.72 -0.03
C GLY A 141 9.80 9.17 -0.99
N GLU A 142 9.09 8.23 -1.54
CA GLU A 142 7.92 8.48 -2.38
C GLU A 142 6.71 8.90 -1.56
N VAL A 143 6.72 8.54 -0.26
CA VAL A 143 5.67 8.87 0.71
C VAL A 143 6.30 9.29 2.04
N ASP A 144 5.54 10.05 2.84
CA ASP A 144 5.97 10.48 4.17
C ASP A 144 6.04 9.31 5.14
N PHE A 145 5.06 8.41 5.07
CA PHE A 145 5.00 7.18 5.86
C PHE A 145 4.05 6.15 5.25
N ALA A 146 4.14 4.92 5.76
CA ALA A 146 3.22 3.85 5.41
C ALA A 146 2.40 3.40 6.63
N VAL A 147 1.15 2.99 6.38
CA VAL A 147 0.31 2.31 7.37
C VAL A 147 -0.01 0.92 6.82
N ILE A 148 0.52 -0.09 7.48
CA ILE A 148 0.54 -1.47 6.99
C ILE A 148 -0.05 -2.45 8.00
N SER A 149 -0.35 -3.67 7.55
CA SER A 149 -0.66 -4.79 8.44
C SER A 149 0.53 -5.75 8.54
N THR A 150 0.75 -6.30 9.76
CA THR A 150 1.77 -7.36 9.96
C THR A 150 1.36 -8.67 9.27
N PRO A 151 2.31 -9.58 8.93
CA PRO A 151 3.76 -9.43 9.11
C PRO A 151 4.38 -8.42 8.16
N ALA A 152 5.48 -7.82 8.59
CA ALA A 152 6.27 -6.90 7.78
C ALA A 152 7.75 -7.06 8.09
N GLU A 153 8.57 -7.05 7.07
CA GLU A 153 10.03 -7.00 7.20
C GLU A 153 10.47 -5.53 7.09
N ILE A 154 11.17 -5.07 8.13
CA ILE A 154 11.60 -3.68 8.23
C ILE A 154 13.12 -3.62 8.15
N GLU A 155 13.60 -2.89 7.16
CA GLU A 155 15.03 -2.68 6.95
C GLU A 155 15.60 -1.63 7.92
N SER A 156 16.93 -1.65 8.07
CA SER A 156 17.66 -0.63 8.86
C SER A 156 17.38 0.78 8.32
N GLY A 157 17.17 1.74 9.23
CA GLY A 157 16.83 3.13 8.90
C GLY A 157 15.34 3.44 8.94
N LEU A 158 14.48 2.43 8.90
CA LEU A 158 13.04 2.60 9.10
C LEU A 158 12.66 2.28 10.55
N LYS A 159 11.61 2.94 11.03
CA LYS A 159 10.95 2.63 12.30
C LYS A 159 9.55 2.10 12.04
N MET A 160 9.16 1.09 12.82
CA MET A 160 7.81 0.56 12.86
C MET A 160 7.23 0.77 14.27
N VAL A 161 6.03 1.31 14.33
CA VAL A 161 5.27 1.54 15.56
C VAL A 161 3.94 0.84 15.43
N GLU A 162 3.61 -0.01 16.39
CA GLU A 162 2.29 -0.65 16.45
C GLU A 162 1.22 0.40 16.82
N LEU A 163 0.12 0.40 16.06
CA LEU A 163 -0.99 1.33 16.23
C LEU A 163 -2.22 0.64 16.84
N LYS A 164 -2.59 -0.53 16.30
CA LYS A 164 -3.80 -1.24 16.71
C LYS A 164 -3.69 -2.74 16.41
N PRO A 165 -3.93 -3.63 17.39
CA PRO A 165 -4.11 -5.05 17.11
C PRO A 165 -5.46 -5.31 16.43
N PHE A 166 -5.54 -6.39 15.64
CA PHE A 166 -6.79 -6.90 15.07
C PHE A 166 -6.77 -8.42 15.00
N TYR A 167 -7.96 -8.99 14.97
CA TYR A 167 -8.17 -10.44 14.88
C TYR A 167 -8.64 -10.82 13.50
N GLU A 168 -8.31 -12.05 13.11
CA GLU A 168 -8.75 -12.67 11.88
C GLU A 168 -9.85 -13.71 12.23
N VAL A 169 -10.81 -13.84 11.34
CA VAL A 169 -11.88 -14.85 11.45
C VAL A 169 -11.94 -15.68 10.18
N LEU A 170 -12.28 -16.95 10.32
CA LEU A 170 -12.62 -17.81 9.18
C LEU A 170 -14.10 -17.59 8.85
N VAL A 171 -14.39 -17.30 7.59
CA VAL A 171 -15.74 -17.07 7.10
C VAL A 171 -16.05 -17.92 5.87
N GLY A 172 -17.33 -18.22 5.69
CA GLY A 172 -17.86 -18.88 4.50
C GLY A 172 -19.19 -18.26 4.07
N GLY A 173 -19.60 -18.51 2.84
CA GLY A 173 -20.94 -18.16 2.37
C GLY A 173 -22.04 -18.98 3.05
N LYS A 174 -23.31 -18.72 2.72
CA LYS A 174 -24.50 -19.35 3.36
C LYS A 174 -24.54 -20.87 3.19
N THR A 175 -24.00 -21.42 2.12
CA THR A 175 -23.87 -22.87 1.88
C THR A 175 -23.07 -23.58 2.97
N PHE A 176 -22.18 -22.87 3.66
CA PHE A 176 -21.35 -23.38 4.74
C PHE A 176 -21.97 -23.22 6.15
N THR A 177 -23.22 -22.78 6.26
CA THR A 177 -23.91 -22.54 7.56
C THR A 177 -23.88 -23.78 8.45
N ALA A 178 -23.98 -24.99 7.90
CA ALA A 178 -23.90 -26.23 8.67
C ALA A 178 -22.56 -26.43 9.38
N LEU A 179 -21.48 -25.81 8.91
CA LEU A 179 -20.14 -25.85 9.50
C LEU A 179 -20.00 -24.89 10.68
N ALA A 180 -20.84 -23.85 10.78
CA ALA A 180 -20.74 -22.86 11.84
C ALA A 180 -20.96 -23.42 13.27
N SER A 181 -21.63 -24.59 13.38
CA SER A 181 -21.81 -25.31 14.65
C SER A 181 -20.68 -26.29 14.97
N GLN A 182 -19.67 -26.41 14.13
CA GLN A 182 -18.55 -27.35 14.27
C GLN A 182 -17.27 -26.57 14.64
N ASN A 183 -16.39 -27.24 15.39
CA ASN A 183 -15.01 -26.77 15.60
C ASN A 183 -14.11 -27.52 14.61
N LEU A 184 -13.76 -26.85 13.52
CA LEU A 184 -12.93 -27.40 12.46
C LEU A 184 -11.46 -27.35 12.86
N THR A 185 -10.65 -28.24 12.32
CA THR A 185 -9.19 -28.16 12.35
C THR A 185 -8.67 -27.60 11.03
N LEU A 186 -7.45 -27.03 11.02
CA LEU A 186 -6.80 -26.58 9.80
C LEU A 186 -6.63 -27.70 8.75
N LYS A 187 -6.45 -28.96 9.21
CA LYS A 187 -6.38 -30.14 8.33
C LYS A 187 -7.70 -30.42 7.63
N GLU A 188 -8.81 -30.27 8.32
CA GLU A 188 -10.16 -30.47 7.75
C GLU A 188 -10.52 -29.41 6.73
N LEU A 189 -9.92 -28.20 6.80
CA LEU A 189 -10.12 -27.15 5.78
C LEU A 189 -9.68 -27.60 4.39
N GLY A 190 -8.76 -28.55 4.29
CA GLY A 190 -8.37 -29.13 3.01
C GLY A 190 -9.49 -29.88 2.25
N ASN A 191 -10.63 -30.14 2.90
CA ASN A 191 -11.82 -30.73 2.28
C ASN A 191 -12.77 -29.69 1.66
N TYR A 192 -12.50 -28.40 1.83
CA TYR A 192 -13.34 -27.30 1.36
C TYR A 192 -12.57 -26.36 0.45
N PRO A 193 -13.24 -25.75 -0.53
CA PRO A 193 -12.57 -24.75 -1.37
C PRO A 193 -12.11 -23.56 -0.51
N LEU A 194 -10.86 -23.16 -0.67
CA LEU A 194 -10.25 -22.05 0.05
C LEU A 194 -10.00 -20.87 -0.89
N ILE A 195 -10.29 -19.68 -0.40
CA ILE A 195 -9.98 -18.41 -1.05
C ILE A 195 -8.85 -17.75 -0.27
N SER A 196 -7.82 -17.27 -0.94
CA SER A 196 -6.71 -16.57 -0.31
C SER A 196 -6.20 -15.42 -1.18
N LEU A 197 -5.34 -14.57 -0.62
CA LEU A 197 -4.60 -13.60 -1.41
C LEU A 197 -3.56 -14.29 -2.29
N SER A 198 -3.06 -13.58 -3.30
CA SER A 198 -1.97 -14.04 -4.18
C SER A 198 -0.71 -14.43 -3.41
N ASP A 199 0.12 -15.26 -4.02
CA ASP A 199 1.31 -15.87 -3.39
C ASP A 199 2.37 -14.83 -2.95
N GLU A 200 2.39 -13.66 -3.60
CA GLU A 200 3.27 -12.53 -3.26
C GLU A 200 2.83 -11.76 -2.01
N SER A 201 1.65 -12.04 -1.47
CA SER A 201 1.11 -11.35 -0.30
C SER A 201 1.78 -11.81 1.00
N MET A 202 2.22 -10.87 1.84
CA MET A 202 2.70 -11.18 3.20
C MET A 202 1.61 -11.82 4.06
N THR A 203 0.35 -11.51 3.84
CA THR A 203 -0.79 -12.17 4.50
C THR A 203 -0.90 -13.63 4.08
N ARG A 204 -0.68 -13.94 2.80
CA ARG A 204 -0.62 -15.34 2.34
C ARG A 204 0.54 -16.10 2.99
N SER A 205 1.72 -15.47 3.09
CA SER A 205 2.89 -16.06 3.76
C SER A 205 2.62 -16.30 5.25
N PHE A 206 1.92 -15.38 5.93
CA PHE A 206 1.47 -15.54 7.30
C PHE A 206 0.58 -16.78 7.48
N TYR A 207 -0.44 -16.96 6.64
CA TYR A 207 -1.31 -18.13 6.74
C TYR A 207 -0.59 -19.44 6.32
N ARG A 208 0.30 -19.38 5.34
CA ARG A 208 1.13 -20.55 4.99
C ARG A 208 1.93 -21.01 6.20
N GLN A 209 2.56 -20.10 6.91
CA GLN A 209 3.31 -20.41 8.12
C GLN A 209 2.40 -20.98 9.23
N PHE A 210 1.25 -20.35 9.46
CA PHE A 210 0.27 -20.80 10.44
C PHE A 210 -0.22 -22.23 10.16
N PHE A 211 -0.49 -22.58 8.90
CA PHE A 211 -0.85 -23.94 8.52
C PHE A 211 0.31 -24.93 8.74
N LEU A 212 1.52 -24.56 8.35
CA LEU A 212 2.70 -25.42 8.53
C LEU A 212 3.00 -25.72 10.01
N GLU A 213 2.84 -24.76 10.89
CA GLU A 213 3.02 -24.93 12.35
C GLU A 213 2.03 -25.91 12.97
N HIS A 214 0.93 -26.20 12.28
CA HIS A 214 -0.10 -27.16 12.70
C HIS A 214 -0.15 -28.41 11.80
N ASP A 215 0.95 -28.75 11.11
CA ASP A 215 1.06 -29.90 10.20
C ASP A 215 -0.06 -29.93 9.13
N ALA A 216 -0.50 -28.79 8.66
CA ALA A 216 -1.48 -28.60 7.61
C ALA A 216 -0.87 -27.87 6.41
N VAL A 217 -1.51 -27.97 5.24
CA VAL A 217 -1.03 -27.31 4.01
C VAL A 217 -2.11 -26.34 3.52
N LEU A 218 -1.76 -25.07 3.39
CA LEU A 218 -2.63 -24.08 2.76
C LEU A 218 -2.59 -24.24 1.24
N LYS A 219 -3.70 -24.72 0.68
CA LYS A 219 -3.86 -24.92 -0.76
C LYS A 219 -5.14 -24.22 -1.22
N PRO A 220 -5.09 -22.94 -1.60
CA PRO A 220 -6.28 -22.27 -2.11
C PRO A 220 -6.69 -22.74 -3.48
N ASP A 221 -8.00 -22.75 -3.71
CA ASP A 221 -8.62 -23.02 -5.02
C ASP A 221 -8.87 -21.71 -5.78
N THR A 222 -8.98 -20.59 -5.06
CA THR A 222 -9.22 -19.27 -5.63
C THR A 222 -8.26 -18.26 -5.03
N GLU A 223 -7.68 -17.42 -5.89
CA GLU A 223 -6.79 -16.33 -5.49
C GLU A 223 -7.43 -14.97 -5.78
N ALA A 224 -7.29 -14.04 -4.85
CA ALA A 224 -7.76 -12.67 -4.94
C ALA A 224 -6.61 -11.68 -4.74
N ALA A 225 -6.72 -10.49 -5.32
CA ALA A 225 -5.71 -9.44 -5.12
C ALA A 225 -5.89 -8.70 -3.80
N THR A 226 -7.11 -8.60 -3.26
CA THR A 226 -7.45 -7.80 -2.08
C THR A 226 -8.41 -8.53 -1.14
N THR A 227 -8.47 -8.11 0.12
CA THR A 227 -9.40 -8.67 1.12
C THR A 227 -10.86 -8.38 0.76
N ASP A 228 -11.18 -7.23 0.18
CA ASP A 228 -12.54 -6.91 -0.26
C ASP A 228 -12.99 -7.85 -1.39
N GLN A 229 -12.08 -8.20 -2.31
CA GLN A 229 -12.36 -9.22 -3.31
C GLN A 229 -12.62 -10.59 -2.67
N MET A 230 -11.82 -10.99 -1.66
CA MET A 230 -12.04 -12.24 -0.94
C MET A 230 -13.44 -12.28 -0.32
N LEU A 231 -13.86 -11.20 0.36
CA LEU A 231 -15.20 -11.10 0.94
C LEU A 231 -16.31 -11.20 -0.12
N THR A 232 -16.09 -10.59 -1.28
CA THR A 232 -17.02 -10.69 -2.41
C THR A 232 -17.13 -12.13 -2.92
N LEU A 233 -16.02 -12.85 -3.04
CA LEU A 233 -15.97 -14.25 -3.47
C LEU A 233 -16.62 -15.19 -2.44
N VAL A 234 -16.41 -14.93 -1.13
CA VAL A 234 -17.10 -15.66 -0.05
C VAL A 234 -18.61 -15.48 -0.13
N LYS A 235 -19.10 -14.24 -0.31
CA LYS A 235 -20.54 -13.97 -0.52
C LYS A 235 -21.10 -14.67 -1.75
N SER A 236 -20.27 -14.89 -2.75
CA SER A 236 -20.61 -15.61 -3.98
C SER A 236 -20.47 -17.15 -3.85
N GLU A 237 -20.31 -17.66 -2.64
CA GLU A 237 -20.28 -19.12 -2.33
C GLU A 237 -19.08 -19.88 -2.91
N LEU A 238 -17.97 -19.18 -3.23
CA LEU A 238 -16.80 -19.79 -3.89
C LEU A 238 -15.86 -20.52 -2.92
N GLY A 239 -16.06 -20.37 -1.61
CA GLY A 239 -15.24 -21.05 -0.61
C GLY A 239 -15.14 -20.34 0.71
N LEU A 240 -14.20 -20.80 1.53
CA LEU A 240 -13.89 -20.28 2.85
C LEU A 240 -12.69 -19.32 2.75
N ALA A 241 -12.67 -18.29 3.59
CA ALA A 241 -11.55 -17.36 3.64
C ALA A 241 -11.25 -16.90 5.08
N PHE A 242 -9.98 -16.61 5.34
CA PHE A 242 -9.57 -15.87 6.51
C PHE A 242 -9.60 -14.38 6.19
N VAL A 243 -10.29 -13.61 7.02
CA VAL A 243 -10.41 -12.16 6.82
C VAL A 243 -10.37 -11.43 8.17
N PRO A 244 -9.92 -10.17 8.21
CA PRO A 244 -9.99 -9.37 9.43
C PRO A 244 -11.44 -9.25 9.93
N GLU A 245 -11.66 -9.54 11.22
CA GLU A 245 -12.98 -9.46 11.86
C GLU A 245 -13.68 -8.12 11.59
N PRO A 246 -13.01 -6.94 11.72
CA PRO A 246 -13.68 -5.66 11.47
C PRO A 246 -14.18 -5.49 10.03
N MET A 247 -13.54 -6.14 9.04
CA MET A 247 -13.96 -6.08 7.65
C MET A 247 -15.12 -7.05 7.35
N ALA A 248 -15.23 -8.15 8.11
CA ALA A 248 -16.31 -9.13 7.98
C ALA A 248 -17.59 -8.70 8.71
N LYS A 249 -17.49 -7.83 9.72
CA LYS A 249 -18.53 -7.51 10.70
C LYS A 249 -19.89 -7.21 10.08
N ASP A 250 -19.94 -6.24 9.16
CA ASP A 250 -21.21 -5.83 8.53
C ASP A 250 -21.87 -6.96 7.74
N SER A 251 -21.07 -7.82 7.10
CA SER A 251 -21.58 -8.95 6.33
C SER A 251 -22.06 -10.10 7.21
N LEU A 252 -21.41 -10.30 8.37
CA LEU A 252 -21.85 -11.24 9.39
C LEU A 252 -23.17 -10.77 10.03
N GLU A 253 -23.27 -9.51 10.41
CA GLU A 253 -24.48 -8.93 11.00
C GLU A 253 -25.69 -8.99 10.05
N ARG A 254 -25.47 -8.83 8.74
CA ARG A 254 -26.51 -8.97 7.71
C ARG A 254 -26.80 -10.42 7.32
N GLY A 255 -26.06 -11.39 7.87
CA GLY A 255 -26.21 -12.80 7.53
C GLY A 255 -25.88 -13.11 6.06
N GLU A 256 -25.02 -12.31 5.43
CA GLU A 256 -24.54 -12.55 4.06
C GLU A 256 -23.46 -13.64 4.02
N ILE A 257 -22.71 -13.76 5.10
CA ILE A 257 -21.67 -14.77 5.36
C ILE A 257 -21.83 -15.33 6.75
N VAL A 258 -21.20 -16.46 7.05
CA VAL A 258 -21.18 -17.10 8.37
C VAL A 258 -19.75 -17.22 8.88
N GLN A 259 -19.57 -17.00 10.18
CA GLN A 259 -18.30 -17.27 10.83
C GLN A 259 -18.18 -18.76 11.15
N LEU A 260 -17.01 -19.32 10.92
CA LEU A 260 -16.65 -20.69 11.23
C LEU A 260 -15.62 -20.71 12.36
N HIS A 261 -15.66 -21.76 13.17
CA HIS A 261 -14.79 -21.88 14.33
C HIS A 261 -13.68 -22.89 14.06
N LEU A 262 -12.45 -22.50 14.45
CA LEU A 262 -11.28 -23.37 14.42
C LEU A 262 -10.89 -23.82 15.83
N GLN A 263 -10.29 -25.00 15.92
CA GLN A 263 -9.65 -25.45 17.14
C GLN A 263 -8.33 -24.70 17.38
N GLU A 264 -7.60 -24.41 16.32
CA GLU A 264 -6.35 -23.65 16.36
C GLU A 264 -6.62 -22.17 16.54
N ILE A 265 -5.81 -21.55 17.38
CA ILE A 265 -5.91 -20.10 17.65
C ILE A 265 -5.18 -19.34 16.55
N ILE A 266 -5.92 -18.55 15.79
CA ILE A 266 -5.32 -17.68 14.75
C ILE A 266 -4.49 -16.59 15.45
N PRO A 267 -3.20 -16.45 15.12
CA PRO A 267 -2.36 -15.43 15.76
C PRO A 267 -2.87 -14.01 15.47
N THR A 268 -2.81 -13.16 16.50
CA THR A 268 -3.19 -11.74 16.38
C THR A 268 -2.23 -11.01 15.44
N ARG A 269 -2.77 -10.12 14.63
CA ARG A 269 -2.02 -9.23 13.74
C ARG A 269 -2.19 -7.78 14.17
N SER A 270 -1.34 -6.89 13.67
CA SER A 270 -1.38 -5.48 14.05
C SER A 270 -1.32 -4.57 12.83
N ILE A 271 -2.00 -3.43 12.95
CA ILE A 271 -1.78 -2.28 12.08
C ILE A 271 -0.59 -1.51 12.61
N CYS A 272 0.36 -1.18 11.75
CA CYS A 272 1.60 -0.52 12.10
C CYS A 272 1.85 0.71 11.22
N LEU A 273 2.45 1.74 11.82
CA LEU A 273 3.03 2.88 11.13
C LEU A 273 4.50 2.60 10.84
N VAL A 274 4.92 2.83 9.60
CA VAL A 274 6.33 2.74 9.17
C VAL A 274 6.77 4.07 8.60
N TYR A 275 7.92 4.57 9.06
CA TYR A 275 8.50 5.83 8.61
C TYR A 275 10.04 5.82 8.68
N ASP A 276 10.68 6.66 7.89
CA ASP A 276 12.11 6.91 7.95
C ASP A 276 12.41 7.96 9.02
N HIS A 277 13.10 7.57 10.09
CA HIS A 277 13.41 8.47 11.21
C HIS A 277 14.56 9.45 10.90
N HIS A 278 15.27 9.26 9.81
CA HIS A 278 16.32 10.18 9.34
C HIS A 278 15.75 11.27 8.43
N ARG A 279 14.53 11.08 7.89
CA ARG A 279 13.89 12.07 7.03
C ARG A 279 12.97 12.97 7.84
N PRO A 280 13.18 14.30 7.80
CA PRO A 280 12.26 15.24 8.44
C PRO A 280 10.89 15.17 7.74
N LEU A 281 9.83 15.01 8.52
CA LEU A 281 8.46 15.14 8.04
C LEU A 281 8.09 16.63 7.97
N ASN A 282 7.29 16.99 6.98
CA ASN A 282 6.66 18.31 6.91
C ASN A 282 5.69 18.51 8.09
N THR A 283 5.26 19.75 8.31
CA THR A 283 4.43 20.11 9.48
C THR A 283 3.11 19.35 9.51
N ALA A 284 2.46 19.16 8.35
CA ALA A 284 1.19 18.44 8.24
C ALA A 284 1.37 16.94 8.49
N ALA A 285 2.39 16.32 7.89
CA ALA A 285 2.71 14.90 8.08
C ALA A 285 3.08 14.60 9.54
N ARG A 286 3.86 15.48 10.19
CA ARG A 286 4.21 15.36 11.61
C ARG A 286 2.97 15.44 12.51
N LYS A 287 2.05 16.35 12.22
CA LYS A 287 0.81 16.50 12.97
C LYS A 287 -0.08 15.26 12.81
N PHE A 288 -0.18 14.73 11.59
CA PHE A 288 -0.95 13.51 11.34
C PHE A 288 -0.29 12.29 11.98
N GLN A 289 1.03 12.17 11.95
CA GLN A 289 1.77 11.11 12.66
C GLN A 289 1.45 11.14 14.16
N GLN A 290 1.43 12.32 14.79
CA GLN A 290 1.04 12.46 16.19
C GLN A 290 -0.39 11.99 16.44
N LEU A 291 -1.34 12.28 15.53
CA LEU A 291 -2.71 11.79 15.63
C LEU A 291 -2.80 10.26 15.53
N LEU A 292 -1.98 9.64 14.65
CA LEU A 292 -1.92 8.19 14.53
C LEU A 292 -1.34 7.51 15.77
N THR A 293 -0.32 8.11 16.38
CA THR A 293 0.39 7.54 17.54
C THR A 293 -0.19 7.97 18.89
N ALA A 294 -1.09 8.95 18.90
CA ALA A 294 -1.84 9.28 20.11
C ALA A 294 -2.69 8.08 20.50
N SER A 295 -2.34 7.42 21.60
CA SER A 295 -3.10 6.30 22.14
C SER A 295 -4.56 6.71 22.28
N ASP A 296 -5.48 5.90 21.78
CA ASP A 296 -6.91 6.06 22.03
C ASP A 296 -7.20 5.74 23.53
N HIS A 297 -6.51 6.41 24.44
CA HIS A 297 -6.84 6.43 25.86
C HIS A 297 -7.91 7.50 26.09
N LYS A 298 -9.12 7.25 25.58
CA LYS A 298 -10.33 7.80 26.17
C LYS A 298 -11.31 6.66 26.31
N CYS A 299 -11.55 6.38 27.57
CA CYS A 299 -12.49 5.40 28.13
C CYS A 299 -13.75 5.16 27.32
#